data_d121f14c7db8f8593fe9de1ba98065ce
#
_entry.id   d121f14c7db8f8593fe9de1ba98065ce
#
_cell.length_a   1.000
_cell.length_b   1.000
_cell.length_c   1.000
_cell.angle_alpha   90.00
_cell.angle_beta   90.00
_cell.angle_gamma   90.00
#
_symmetry.space_group_name_H-M   'P 1'
#
loop_
_entity.id
_entity.type
_entity.pdbx_description
1 polymer ?
#
loop_
_entity_poly.entity_id
_entity_poly.type
_entity_poly.pdbx_seq_one_letter_code
_entity_poly.pdbx_strand_id
1 'polypeptide(L)'
;FHDFLCVLLSGHKAVVKTSSDDALLIPSIAELLISIDASFSDRIHILKTPLSKYDAVIATGSNNSARYFEQYFGKYPNIIRKSRTSVAILTGEETEQEIEGLAKDLFTYYGLGCRNVSKLLVTGNFNPQELIGALIKECEFLKNNGKYQNNIDYNKSIYIINKVPFLDGGTFLLKED
;
A
#
# COMPACT_ATOMS: atom_id res chain seq x y z
N PHE A 1 -8.64 -5.13 5.69
CA PHE A 1 -9.42 -6.38 5.77
C PHE A 1 -8.81 -7.38 6.76
N HIS A 2 -7.50 -7.67 6.66
CA HIS A 2 -6.82 -8.63 7.53
C HIS A 2 -7.04 -8.34 9.02
N ASP A 3 -6.81 -7.10 9.47
CA ASP A 3 -6.97 -6.73 10.87
C ASP A 3 -8.42 -6.89 11.35
N PHE A 4 -9.41 -6.57 10.49
CA PHE A 4 -10.82 -6.76 10.78
C PHE A 4 -11.15 -8.25 11.05
N LEU A 5 -10.67 -9.15 10.20
CA LEU A 5 -10.83 -10.58 10.42
C LEU A 5 -10.11 -11.05 11.68
N CYS A 6 -8.87 -10.61 11.94
CA CYS A 6 -8.13 -11.00 13.13
C CYS A 6 -8.87 -10.62 14.42
N VAL A 7 -9.47 -9.42 14.47
CA VAL A 7 -10.29 -8.98 15.62
C VAL A 7 -11.48 -9.90 15.84
N LEU A 8 -12.19 -10.27 14.79
CA LEU A 8 -13.36 -11.17 14.90
C LEU A 8 -12.97 -12.60 15.27
N LEU A 9 -11.90 -13.14 14.66
CA LEU A 9 -11.41 -14.51 14.92
C LEU A 9 -10.88 -14.64 16.35
N SER A 10 -10.29 -13.59 16.90
CA SER A 10 -9.83 -13.57 18.30
C SER A 10 -10.96 -13.38 19.33
N GLY A 11 -12.23 -13.36 18.92
CA GLY A 11 -13.38 -13.29 19.80
C GLY A 11 -13.79 -11.88 20.22
N HIS A 12 -13.13 -10.83 19.71
CA HIS A 12 -13.41 -9.45 20.07
C HIS A 12 -14.56 -8.83 19.26
N LYS A 13 -15.08 -7.71 19.73
CA LYS A 13 -16.00 -6.85 18.97
C LYS A 13 -15.18 -5.90 18.10
N ALA A 14 -15.54 -5.80 16.84
CA ALA A 14 -14.91 -4.90 15.88
C ALA A 14 -15.74 -3.62 15.74
N VAL A 15 -15.21 -2.51 16.23
CA VAL A 15 -15.77 -1.17 15.99
C VAL A 15 -14.93 -0.52 14.91
N VAL A 16 -15.46 -0.38 13.71
CA VAL A 16 -14.71 0.00 12.52
C VAL A 16 -15.11 1.38 12.02
N LYS A 17 -14.11 2.24 11.82
CA LYS A 17 -14.26 3.48 11.05
C LYS A 17 -13.47 3.32 9.74
N THR A 18 -14.18 3.27 8.64
CA THR A 18 -13.56 3.20 7.30
C THR A 18 -13.01 4.57 6.87
N SER A 19 -12.07 4.57 5.91
CA SER A 19 -11.68 5.80 5.22
C SER A 19 -12.80 6.31 4.33
N SER A 20 -12.75 7.58 3.94
CA SER A 20 -13.68 8.14 2.95
C SER A 20 -13.54 7.48 1.59
N ASP A 21 -12.33 7.03 1.25
CA ASP A 21 -12.00 6.44 -0.06
C ASP A 21 -12.44 4.97 -0.18
N ASP A 22 -12.64 4.29 0.95
CA ASP A 22 -13.12 2.90 1.02
C ASP A 22 -14.27 2.78 2.02
N ALA A 23 -15.40 3.37 1.67
CA ALA A 23 -16.59 3.36 2.50
C ALA A 23 -17.52 2.15 2.22
N LEU A 24 -17.22 1.32 1.22
CA LEU A 24 -18.13 0.27 0.75
C LEU A 24 -17.66 -1.14 1.09
N LEU A 25 -16.38 -1.44 0.92
CA LEU A 25 -15.88 -2.82 0.97
C LEU A 25 -16.06 -3.47 2.35
N ILE A 26 -15.63 -2.82 3.42
CA ILE A 26 -15.76 -3.38 4.78
C ILE A 26 -17.23 -3.50 5.22
N PRO A 27 -18.12 -2.51 4.99
CA PRO A 27 -19.55 -2.68 5.25
C PRO A 27 -20.15 -3.86 4.49
N SER A 28 -19.88 -4.03 3.19
CA SER A 28 -20.43 -5.15 2.41
C SER A 28 -19.95 -6.51 2.93
N ILE A 29 -18.69 -6.60 3.36
CA ILE A 29 -18.16 -7.83 3.98
C ILE A 29 -18.84 -8.08 5.34
N ALA A 30 -19.07 -7.03 6.12
CA ALA A 30 -19.79 -7.15 7.39
C ALA A 30 -21.21 -7.67 7.20
N GLU A 31 -21.95 -7.13 6.22
CA GLU A 31 -23.29 -7.59 5.85
C GLU A 31 -23.27 -9.07 5.42
N LEU A 32 -22.29 -9.47 4.60
CA LEU A 32 -22.11 -10.86 4.19
C LEU A 32 -21.87 -11.78 5.39
N LEU A 33 -20.98 -11.42 6.32
CA LEU A 33 -20.72 -12.21 7.51
C LEU A 33 -21.97 -12.34 8.39
N ILE A 34 -22.73 -11.26 8.58
CA ILE A 34 -23.98 -11.27 9.34
C ILE A 34 -25.05 -12.13 8.65
N SER A 35 -25.07 -12.15 7.31
CA SER A 35 -26.01 -13.02 6.56
C SER A 35 -25.70 -14.51 6.69
N ILE A 36 -24.41 -14.87 6.90
CA ILE A 36 -23.98 -16.24 7.13
C ILE A 36 -24.24 -16.68 8.58
N ASP A 37 -23.95 -15.79 9.54
CA ASP A 37 -24.18 -16.02 10.97
C ASP A 37 -24.63 -14.72 11.65
N ALA A 38 -25.88 -14.70 12.07
CA ALA A 38 -26.50 -13.53 12.70
C ALA A 38 -25.82 -13.11 14.02
N SER A 39 -25.03 -13.98 14.66
CA SER A 39 -24.28 -13.63 15.88
C SER A 39 -23.23 -12.55 15.66
N PHE A 40 -22.80 -12.31 14.42
CA PHE A 40 -21.89 -11.21 14.08
C PHE A 40 -22.53 -9.84 14.20
N SER A 41 -23.87 -9.70 14.22
CA SER A 41 -24.54 -8.41 14.35
C SER A 41 -24.17 -7.68 15.64
N ASP A 42 -23.97 -8.41 16.74
CA ASP A 42 -23.57 -7.86 18.03
C ASP A 42 -22.05 -7.63 18.15
N ARG A 43 -21.29 -8.09 17.16
CA ARG A 43 -19.83 -8.05 17.18
C ARG A 43 -19.23 -7.10 16.17
N ILE A 44 -19.98 -6.62 15.19
CA ILE A 44 -19.50 -5.72 14.13
C ILE A 44 -20.28 -4.42 14.17
N HIS A 45 -19.58 -3.32 14.40
CA HIS A 45 -20.17 -1.98 14.42
C HIS A 45 -19.39 -1.07 13.44
N ILE A 46 -20.05 -0.62 12.39
CA ILE A 46 -19.46 0.31 11.41
C ILE A 46 -19.87 1.73 11.78
N LEU A 47 -18.90 2.61 11.99
CA LEU A 47 -19.12 3.99 12.38
C LEU A 47 -18.71 4.95 11.25
N LYS A 48 -19.51 6.01 11.07
CA LYS A 48 -19.20 7.15 10.22
C LYS A 48 -18.47 8.28 11.00
N THR A 49 -18.61 8.27 12.32
CA THR A 49 -18.00 9.24 13.24
C THR A 49 -16.70 8.71 13.84
N PRO A 50 -15.84 9.59 14.40
CA PRO A 50 -14.64 9.16 15.12
C PRO A 50 -14.96 8.17 16.26
N LEU A 51 -14.03 7.25 16.52
CA LEU A 51 -14.16 6.28 17.61
C LEU A 51 -14.18 6.99 18.97
N SER A 52 -15.11 6.63 19.84
CA SER A 52 -15.27 7.25 21.16
C SER A 52 -15.11 6.28 22.33
N LYS A 53 -15.38 4.98 22.11
CA LYS A 53 -15.29 3.93 23.14
C LYS A 53 -14.61 2.71 22.53
N TYR A 54 -13.46 2.33 23.06
CA TYR A 54 -12.67 1.18 22.63
C TYR A 54 -11.67 0.81 23.73
N ASP A 55 -11.32 -0.47 23.82
CA ASP A 55 -10.34 -0.98 24.77
C ASP A 55 -8.93 -1.06 24.13
N ALA A 56 -8.88 -1.29 22.81
CA ALA A 56 -7.66 -1.32 22.03
C ALA A 56 -7.91 -0.78 20.63
N VAL A 57 -6.87 -0.35 19.94
CA VAL A 57 -6.95 0.25 18.60
C VAL A 57 -5.96 -0.39 17.63
N ILE A 58 -6.45 -0.72 16.44
CA ILE A 58 -5.60 -0.99 15.27
C ILE A 58 -5.84 0.14 14.27
N ALA A 59 -4.82 0.93 13.99
CA ALA A 59 -4.90 2.05 13.05
C ALA A 59 -3.88 1.87 11.92
N THR A 60 -4.31 2.14 10.69
CA THR A 60 -3.44 2.07 9.50
C THR A 60 -3.53 3.38 8.73
N GLY A 61 -2.40 3.94 8.36
CA GLY A 61 -2.35 5.19 7.62
C GLY A 61 -0.96 5.53 7.11
N SER A 62 -0.85 6.70 6.46
CA SER A 62 0.43 7.25 6.06
C SER A 62 1.31 7.58 7.28
N ASN A 63 2.60 7.84 7.06
CA ASN A 63 3.50 8.28 8.12
C ASN A 63 3.01 9.55 8.82
N ASN A 64 2.37 10.46 8.08
CA ASN A 64 1.77 11.66 8.64
C ASN A 64 0.55 11.32 9.51
N SER A 65 -0.35 10.49 9.03
CA SER A 65 -1.53 10.04 9.79
C SER A 65 -1.13 9.30 11.06
N ALA A 66 -0.06 8.51 11.01
CA ALA A 66 0.42 7.75 12.16
C ALA A 66 0.82 8.64 13.34
N ARG A 67 1.40 9.82 13.10
CA ARG A 67 1.72 10.79 14.17
C ARG A 67 0.47 11.21 14.95
N TYR A 68 -0.63 11.46 14.23
CA TYR A 68 -1.91 11.78 14.85
C TYR A 68 -2.47 10.57 15.60
N PHE A 69 -2.37 9.37 15.04
CA PHE A 69 -2.83 8.16 15.71
C PHE A 69 -2.04 7.89 16.99
N GLU A 70 -0.73 8.09 17.01
CA GLU A 70 0.11 7.99 18.21
C GLU A 70 -0.35 8.99 19.29
N GLN A 71 -0.67 10.21 18.90
CA GLN A 71 -1.16 11.23 19.81
C GLN A 71 -2.54 10.90 20.40
N TYR A 72 -3.47 10.41 19.57
CA TYR A 72 -4.84 10.14 20.01
C TYR A 72 -4.99 8.78 20.71
N PHE A 73 -4.30 7.76 20.25
CA PHE A 73 -4.47 6.38 20.68
C PHE A 73 -3.32 5.85 21.55
N GLY A 74 -2.25 6.58 21.71
CA GLY A 74 -1.07 6.13 22.45
C GLY A 74 -1.30 5.78 23.93
N LYS A 75 -2.42 6.21 24.50
CA LYS A 75 -2.83 5.90 25.88
C LYS A 75 -3.50 4.53 26.03
N TYR A 76 -3.88 3.90 24.93
CA TYR A 76 -4.56 2.62 24.87
C TYR A 76 -3.64 1.56 24.28
N PRO A 77 -3.86 0.28 24.55
CA PRO A 77 -3.24 -0.79 23.78
C PRO A 77 -3.49 -0.55 22.29
N ASN A 78 -2.42 -0.47 21.50
CA ASN A 78 -2.56 -0.11 20.09
C ASN A 78 -1.57 -0.82 19.16
N ILE A 79 -1.99 -0.96 17.91
CA ILE A 79 -1.14 -1.35 16.77
C ILE A 79 -1.29 -0.26 15.72
N ILE A 80 -0.31 0.63 15.61
CA ILE A 80 -0.30 1.69 14.61
C ILE A 80 0.61 1.27 13.46
N ARG A 81 -0.02 1.06 12.29
CA ARG A 81 0.68 0.67 11.06
C ARG A 81 0.94 1.91 10.20
N LYS A 82 2.21 2.15 9.94
CA LYS A 82 2.71 3.23 9.08
C LYS A 82 2.86 2.74 7.64
N SER A 83 3.19 3.66 6.74
CA SER A 83 3.65 3.30 5.39
C SER A 83 4.81 2.31 5.49
N ARG A 84 4.82 1.35 4.60
CA ARG A 84 5.87 0.32 4.51
C ARG A 84 6.62 0.48 3.21
N THR A 85 7.89 0.17 3.24
CA THR A 85 8.75 0.05 2.08
C THR A 85 9.11 -1.43 1.94
N SER A 86 8.65 -2.07 0.88
CA SER A 86 9.12 -3.41 0.50
C SER A 86 10.36 -3.25 -0.37
N VAL A 87 11.31 -4.15 -0.19
CA VAL A 87 12.64 -4.07 -0.80
C VAL A 87 12.87 -5.30 -1.65
N ALA A 88 13.44 -5.14 -2.84
CA ALA A 88 14.05 -6.22 -3.60
C ALA A 88 15.58 -6.03 -3.62
N ILE A 89 16.30 -7.13 -3.62
CA ILE A 89 17.76 -7.15 -3.74
C ILE A 89 18.08 -7.68 -5.13
N LEU A 90 18.88 -6.94 -5.88
CA LEU A 90 19.30 -7.29 -7.23
C LEU A 90 20.83 -7.44 -7.27
N THR A 91 21.29 -8.50 -7.93
CA THR A 91 22.70 -8.84 -8.06
C THR A 91 23.28 -8.43 -9.41
N GLY A 92 22.41 -8.20 -10.41
CA GLY A 92 22.77 -7.98 -11.81
C GLY A 92 22.87 -9.29 -12.62
N GLU A 93 22.52 -10.43 -12.01
CA GLU A 93 22.53 -11.75 -12.63
C GLU A 93 21.11 -12.34 -12.76
N GLU A 94 20.08 -11.49 -12.58
CA GLU A 94 18.68 -11.91 -12.61
C GLU A 94 18.30 -12.42 -14.01
N THR A 95 17.62 -13.55 -14.04
CA THR A 95 17.04 -14.11 -15.25
C THR A 95 15.84 -13.28 -15.73
N GLU A 96 15.45 -13.42 -16.98
CA GLU A 96 14.27 -12.75 -17.54
C GLU A 96 12.99 -13.08 -16.73
N GLN A 97 12.85 -14.32 -16.27
CA GLN A 97 11.72 -14.74 -15.43
C GLN A 97 11.70 -14.06 -14.06
N GLU A 98 12.85 -13.82 -13.45
CA GLU A 98 12.97 -13.11 -12.17
C GLU A 98 12.63 -11.62 -12.33
N ILE A 99 13.05 -11.00 -13.43
CA ILE A 99 12.67 -9.61 -13.76
C ILE A 99 11.17 -9.49 -14.03
N GLU A 100 10.54 -10.46 -14.70
CA GLU A 100 9.09 -10.54 -14.87
C GLU A 100 8.37 -10.65 -13.50
N GLY A 101 8.91 -11.46 -12.60
CA GLY A 101 8.43 -11.57 -11.21
C GLY A 101 8.55 -10.24 -10.46
N LEU A 102 9.71 -9.58 -10.56
CA LEU A 102 9.96 -8.26 -9.98
C LEU A 102 8.98 -7.21 -10.52
N ALA A 103 8.70 -7.22 -11.82
CA ALA A 103 7.73 -6.30 -12.42
C ALA A 103 6.33 -6.46 -11.83
N LYS A 104 5.90 -7.70 -11.58
CA LYS A 104 4.64 -7.97 -10.88
C LYS A 104 4.65 -7.42 -9.45
N ASP A 105 5.74 -7.59 -8.74
CA ASP A 105 5.90 -7.08 -7.37
C ASP A 105 5.95 -5.54 -7.31
N LEU A 106 6.45 -4.88 -8.35
CA LEU A 106 6.50 -3.43 -8.48
C LEU A 106 5.14 -2.84 -8.87
N PHE A 107 4.49 -3.39 -9.91
CA PHE A 107 3.44 -2.70 -10.65
C PHE A 107 2.03 -3.25 -10.43
N THR A 108 1.86 -4.42 -9.83
CA THR A 108 0.54 -4.93 -9.46
C THR A 108 -0.18 -3.91 -8.60
N TYR A 109 -1.46 -3.70 -8.86
CA TYR A 109 -2.27 -2.65 -8.22
C TYR A 109 -1.67 -1.23 -8.37
N TYR A 110 -0.98 -0.96 -9.49
CA TYR A 110 -0.32 0.33 -9.75
C TYR A 110 0.74 0.71 -8.70
N GLY A 111 1.38 -0.27 -8.08
CA GLY A 111 2.35 -0.05 -7.00
C GLY A 111 1.74 0.45 -5.67
N LEU A 112 0.41 0.46 -5.55
CA LEU A 112 -0.31 0.98 -4.37
C LEU A 112 -0.52 -0.06 -3.27
N GLY A 113 -0.23 -1.32 -3.53
CA GLY A 113 -0.33 -2.38 -2.53
C GLY A 113 0.73 -2.23 -1.43
N CYS A 114 0.35 -2.53 -0.19
CA CYS A 114 1.26 -2.39 0.96
C CYS A 114 2.46 -3.36 0.95
N ARG A 115 2.52 -4.26 -0.02
CA ARG A 115 3.62 -5.21 -0.24
C ARG A 115 4.34 -4.99 -1.57
N ASN A 116 3.90 -4.02 -2.38
CA ASN A 116 4.63 -3.71 -3.60
C ASN A 116 6.05 -3.25 -3.27
N VAL A 117 6.99 -3.74 -4.05
CA VAL A 117 8.38 -3.29 -3.95
C VAL A 117 8.45 -1.82 -4.34
N SER A 118 9.09 -1.01 -3.52
CA SER A 118 9.25 0.43 -3.77
C SER A 118 10.69 0.89 -3.59
N LYS A 119 11.59 -0.02 -3.18
CA LYS A 119 13.01 0.23 -3.07
C LYS A 119 13.80 -0.98 -3.60
N LEU A 120 14.80 -0.71 -4.42
CA LEU A 120 15.73 -1.71 -4.93
C LEU A 120 17.08 -1.51 -4.24
N LEU A 121 17.62 -2.57 -3.69
CA LEU A 121 19.01 -2.64 -3.23
C LEU A 121 19.80 -3.39 -4.28
N VAL A 122 20.82 -2.77 -4.81
CA VAL A 122 21.63 -3.33 -5.90
C VAL A 122 23.02 -3.66 -5.40
N THR A 123 23.58 -4.79 -5.84
CA THR A 123 24.92 -5.24 -5.49
C THR A 123 25.73 -5.48 -6.78
N GLY A 124 27.05 -5.39 -6.69
CA GLY A 124 27.92 -5.67 -7.84
C GLY A 124 27.84 -4.64 -8.96
N ASN A 125 28.04 -5.08 -10.19
CA ASN A 125 28.02 -4.25 -11.41
C ASN A 125 26.62 -4.14 -12.01
N PHE A 126 25.69 -3.63 -11.23
CA PHE A 126 24.31 -3.46 -11.66
C PHE A 126 24.17 -2.34 -12.70
N ASN A 127 23.46 -2.62 -13.80
CA ASN A 127 23.16 -1.65 -14.85
C ASN A 127 21.68 -1.20 -14.80
N PRO A 128 21.38 0.00 -14.30
CA PRO A 128 20.01 0.47 -14.22
C PRO A 128 19.29 0.59 -15.57
N GLN A 129 20.00 0.86 -16.66
CA GLN A 129 19.42 0.98 -17.99
C GLN A 129 18.90 -0.36 -18.52
N GLU A 130 19.61 -1.45 -18.25
CA GLU A 130 19.17 -2.81 -18.63
C GLU A 130 17.91 -3.20 -17.86
N LEU A 131 17.87 -2.94 -16.57
CA LEU A 131 16.66 -3.16 -15.75
C LEU A 131 15.48 -2.38 -16.30
N ILE A 132 15.65 -1.07 -16.59
CA ILE A 132 14.58 -0.24 -17.14
C ILE A 132 14.08 -0.82 -18.46
N GLY A 133 14.97 -1.21 -19.36
CA GLY A 133 14.62 -1.82 -20.65
C GLY A 133 13.80 -3.09 -20.50
N ALA A 134 14.11 -3.93 -19.51
CA ALA A 134 13.36 -5.14 -19.21
C ALA A 134 12.00 -4.82 -18.58
N LEU A 135 11.94 -3.91 -17.61
CA LEU A 135 10.70 -3.54 -16.90
C LEU A 135 9.68 -2.83 -17.80
N ILE A 136 10.12 -2.03 -18.79
CA ILE A 136 9.21 -1.32 -19.71
C ILE A 136 8.24 -2.27 -20.41
N LYS A 137 8.70 -3.46 -20.80
CA LYS A 137 7.86 -4.45 -21.47
C LYS A 137 6.71 -4.92 -20.56
N GLU A 138 6.98 -5.07 -19.26
CA GLU A 138 6.06 -5.64 -18.29
C GLU A 138 5.06 -4.62 -17.72
N CYS A 139 5.31 -3.31 -17.89
CA CYS A 139 4.50 -2.25 -17.29
C CYS A 139 3.64 -1.47 -18.29
N GLU A 140 3.52 -1.92 -19.54
CA GLU A 140 2.73 -1.23 -20.58
C GLU A 140 1.27 -1.01 -20.20
N PHE A 141 0.66 -1.92 -19.44
CA PHE A 141 -0.72 -1.81 -19.00
C PHE A 141 -0.98 -0.56 -18.13
N LEU A 142 0.05 -0.02 -17.48
CA LEU A 142 -0.05 1.19 -16.67
C LEU A 142 -0.42 2.44 -17.50
N LYS A 143 -0.10 2.44 -18.80
CA LYS A 143 -0.44 3.52 -19.74
C LYS A 143 -1.95 3.73 -19.86
N ASN A 144 -2.74 2.69 -19.61
CA ASN A 144 -4.19 2.73 -19.77
C ASN A 144 -4.93 3.43 -18.61
N ASN A 145 -4.21 3.83 -17.54
CA ASN A 145 -4.79 4.52 -16.41
C ASN A 145 -4.37 5.99 -16.37
N GLY A 146 -5.26 6.88 -16.81
CA GLY A 146 -4.98 8.32 -16.89
C GLY A 146 -4.65 8.96 -15.54
N LYS A 147 -5.25 8.49 -14.43
CA LYS A 147 -4.92 8.99 -13.08
C LYS A 147 -3.49 8.63 -12.70
N TYR A 148 -3.06 7.41 -13.04
CA TYR A 148 -1.70 6.97 -12.80
C TYR A 148 -0.69 7.78 -13.63
N GLN A 149 -0.96 7.98 -14.93
CA GLN A 149 -0.09 8.76 -15.81
C GLN A 149 0.05 10.21 -15.33
N ASN A 150 -1.06 10.87 -14.98
CA ASN A 150 -1.03 12.21 -14.42
C ASN A 150 -0.17 12.29 -13.14
N ASN A 151 -0.19 11.25 -12.31
CA ASN A 151 0.63 11.19 -11.11
C ASN A 151 2.13 11.03 -11.43
N ILE A 152 2.47 10.22 -12.43
CA ILE A 152 3.85 10.10 -12.92
C ILE A 152 4.35 11.44 -13.46
N ASP A 153 3.59 12.10 -14.31
CA ASP A 153 3.95 13.40 -14.91
C ASP A 153 4.11 14.49 -13.83
N TYR A 154 3.25 14.48 -12.83
CA TYR A 154 3.36 15.38 -11.68
C TYR A 154 4.67 15.14 -10.90
N ASN A 155 4.97 13.89 -10.53
CA ASN A 155 6.20 13.58 -9.79
C ASN A 155 7.46 13.83 -10.63
N LYS A 156 7.42 13.55 -11.93
CA LYS A 156 8.49 13.88 -12.87
C LYS A 156 8.77 15.38 -12.89
N SER A 157 7.74 16.19 -12.94
CA SER A 157 7.86 17.66 -12.89
C SER A 157 8.49 18.13 -11.58
N ILE A 158 8.09 17.54 -10.43
CA ILE A 158 8.71 17.83 -9.13
C ILE A 158 10.19 17.49 -9.12
N TYR A 159 10.59 16.33 -9.66
CA TYR A 159 12.00 15.92 -9.70
C TYR A 159 12.83 16.86 -10.58
N ILE A 160 12.30 17.29 -11.73
CA ILE A 160 12.95 18.26 -12.61
C ILE A 160 13.13 19.61 -11.90
N ILE A 161 12.08 20.14 -11.27
CA ILE A 161 12.13 21.43 -10.56
C ILE A 161 13.16 21.38 -9.41
N ASN A 162 13.17 20.29 -8.66
CA ASN A 162 14.08 20.12 -7.52
C ASN A 162 15.49 19.63 -7.94
N LYS A 163 15.74 19.47 -9.24
CA LYS A 163 17.01 18.96 -9.78
C LYS A 163 17.42 17.61 -9.19
N VAL A 164 16.45 16.75 -8.90
CA VAL A 164 16.69 15.37 -8.47
C VAL A 164 17.00 14.53 -9.70
N PRO A 165 18.14 13.87 -9.79
CA PRO A 165 18.44 12.97 -10.90
C PRO A 165 17.53 11.74 -10.83
N PHE A 166 17.01 11.32 -11.98
CA PHE A 166 16.21 10.10 -12.11
C PHE A 166 16.33 9.52 -13.51
N LEU A 167 16.03 8.24 -13.64
CA LEU A 167 15.87 7.56 -14.91
C LEU A 167 14.38 7.40 -15.21
N ASP A 168 13.99 7.66 -16.44
CA ASP A 168 12.61 7.69 -16.90
C ASP A 168 12.26 6.41 -17.64
N GLY A 169 11.41 5.58 -17.08
CA GLY A 169 10.85 4.38 -17.71
C GLY A 169 9.52 4.63 -18.44
N GLY A 170 9.08 5.89 -18.55
CA GLY A 170 7.82 6.28 -19.17
C GLY A 170 6.62 6.13 -18.24
N THR A 171 6.42 4.98 -17.66
CA THR A 171 5.35 4.68 -16.69
C THR A 171 5.84 4.58 -15.25
N PHE A 172 7.11 4.69 -15.02
CA PHE A 172 7.72 4.72 -13.69
C PHE A 172 9.00 5.57 -13.71
N LEU A 173 9.41 6.01 -12.54
CA LEU A 173 10.64 6.79 -12.36
C LEU A 173 11.56 6.02 -11.39
N LEU A 174 12.83 5.89 -11.74
CA LEU A 174 13.85 5.30 -10.90
C LEU A 174 14.82 6.39 -10.46
N LYS A 175 14.95 6.61 -9.17
CA LYS A 175 15.94 7.53 -8.61
C LYS A 175 16.87 6.81 -7.65
N GLU A 176 18.09 7.29 -7.56
CA GLU A 176 19.04 6.90 -6.52
C GLU A 176 18.67 7.57 -5.19
N ASP A 177 18.81 6.82 -4.09
CA ASP A 177 18.42 7.27 -2.74
C ASP A 177 19.63 7.24 -1.79
#